data_381504227f3a90ec0a39f889f7f3b90f
#
_entry.id   381504227f3a90ec0a39f889f7f3b90f
#
_cell.length_a   1.000
_cell.length_b   1.000
_cell.length_c   1.000
_cell.angle_alpha   90.00
_cell.angle_beta   90.00
_cell.angle_gamma   90.00
#
_symmetry.space_group_name_H-M   'P 1'
#
loop_
_entity.id
_entity.type
_entity.pdbx_description
1 polymer ?
#
loop_
_entity_poly.entity_id
_entity_poly.type
_entity_poly.pdbx_seq_one_letter_code
_entity_poly.pdbx_strand_id
1 'polypeptide(L)'
;MVFFELLLFQKVKFKKILLIDIEKTDTQNHGFNQNGSGYANLINTKSFLVNNGIKSEVIKVCNPEVQKLPKFKFDLLISLFSMGFHYPCDSYLNYIIENSSDKSKVIYDKRKNIKDTGHEKLQMTFKKIKKLSKLKHDRISMIKEKNK
;
A
#
# COMPACT_ATOMS: atom_id res chain seq x y z
N MET A 1 -11.04 -3.24 -1.85
CA MET A 1 -10.38 -2.87 -3.15
C MET A 1 -9.73 -4.11 -3.80
N VAL A 2 -10.39 -5.26 -3.68
CA VAL A 2 -9.87 -6.60 -4.04
C VAL A 2 -9.72 -6.81 -5.57
N PHE A 3 -10.51 -6.10 -6.37
CA PHE A 3 -10.44 -6.23 -7.84
C PHE A 3 -9.13 -5.71 -8.45
N PHE A 4 -8.48 -4.76 -7.80
CA PHE A 4 -7.21 -4.24 -8.28
C PHE A 4 -6.10 -5.29 -8.19
N GLU A 5 -6.01 -6.01 -7.07
CA GLU A 5 -5.04 -7.08 -6.85
C GLU A 5 -5.25 -8.20 -7.87
N LEU A 6 -6.50 -8.56 -8.16
CA LEU A 6 -6.84 -9.58 -9.15
C LEU A 6 -6.43 -9.14 -10.57
N LEU A 7 -6.75 -7.91 -10.98
CA LEU A 7 -6.35 -7.38 -12.28
C LEU A 7 -4.83 -7.32 -12.43
N LEU A 8 -4.14 -6.92 -11.36
CA LEU A 8 -2.68 -6.87 -11.36
C LEU A 8 -2.09 -8.29 -11.47
N PHE A 9 -2.68 -9.27 -10.78
CA PHE A 9 -2.26 -10.68 -10.86
C PHE A 9 -2.37 -11.25 -12.27
N GLN A 10 -3.40 -10.89 -13.03
CA GLN A 10 -3.55 -11.30 -14.43
C GLN A 10 -2.43 -10.78 -15.34
N LYS A 11 -1.78 -9.68 -14.97
CA LYS A 11 -0.72 -9.02 -15.76
C LYS A 11 0.68 -9.32 -15.26
N VAL A 12 0.82 -9.64 -13.98
CA VAL A 12 2.12 -9.82 -13.31
C VAL A 12 2.08 -11.10 -12.46
N LYS A 13 3.07 -11.97 -12.64
CA LYS A 13 3.24 -13.14 -11.78
C LYS A 13 3.90 -12.71 -10.46
N PHE A 14 3.17 -12.79 -9.37
CA PHE A 14 3.70 -12.54 -8.04
C PHE A 14 4.29 -13.81 -7.42
N LYS A 15 5.45 -13.67 -6.78
CA LYS A 15 6.01 -14.74 -5.94
C LYS A 15 5.38 -14.73 -4.55
N LYS A 16 5.07 -13.54 -4.03
CA LYS A 16 4.46 -13.33 -2.71
C LYS A 16 3.64 -12.04 -2.73
N ILE A 17 2.54 -12.03 -1.99
CA ILE A 17 1.68 -10.87 -1.77
C ILE A 17 1.53 -10.69 -0.25
N LEU A 18 1.66 -9.48 0.23
CA LEU A 18 1.30 -9.08 1.58
C LEU A 18 0.16 -8.07 1.50
N LEU A 19 -1.00 -8.43 2.03
CA LEU A 19 -2.15 -7.54 2.18
C LEU A 19 -2.14 -6.96 3.58
N ILE A 20 -2.21 -5.64 3.68
CA ILE A 20 -2.22 -4.91 4.96
C ILE A 20 -3.50 -4.09 5.02
N ASP A 21 -4.31 -4.30 6.06
CA ASP A 21 -5.50 -3.50 6.35
C ASP A 21 -5.77 -3.53 7.85
N ILE A 22 -6.40 -2.51 8.41
CA ILE A 22 -6.77 -2.42 9.84
C ILE A 22 -8.13 -3.06 10.14
N GLU A 23 -8.90 -3.43 9.13
CA GLU A 23 -10.19 -4.16 9.25
C GLU A 23 -11.23 -3.51 10.20
N LYS A 24 -11.25 -2.20 10.35
CA LYS A 24 -12.29 -1.53 11.15
C LYS A 24 -13.63 -1.58 10.42
N THR A 25 -14.56 -2.37 10.95
CA THR A 25 -15.80 -2.77 10.25
C THR A 25 -17.06 -2.04 10.71
N ASP A 26 -17.10 -1.42 11.89
CA ASP A 26 -18.37 -1.11 12.54
C ASP A 26 -18.98 0.26 12.22
N THR A 27 -18.31 1.10 11.47
CA THR A 27 -18.90 2.36 11.00
C THR A 27 -18.48 2.65 9.57
N GLN A 28 -19.44 2.58 8.65
CA GLN A 28 -19.29 3.14 7.31
C GLN A 28 -19.19 4.67 7.42
N ASN A 29 -17.99 5.16 7.65
CA ASN A 29 -17.75 6.59 7.64
C ASN A 29 -17.60 7.06 6.19
N HIS A 30 -18.70 7.51 5.59
CA HIS A 30 -18.68 8.27 4.37
C HIS A 30 -18.17 9.67 4.70
N GLY A 31 -16.91 9.94 4.48
CA GLY A 31 -16.32 11.26 4.69
C GLY A 31 -14.85 11.22 5.17
N PHE A 32 -14.28 12.42 5.30
CA PHE A 32 -12.89 12.61 5.73
C PHE A 32 -12.82 12.63 7.27
N ASN A 33 -12.95 11.48 7.90
CA ASN A 33 -12.72 11.34 9.33
C ASN A 33 -11.26 10.95 9.60
N GLN A 34 -10.74 11.33 10.78
CA GLN A 34 -9.38 10.96 11.21
C GLN A 34 -9.19 9.44 11.36
N ASN A 35 -10.28 8.71 11.57
CA ASN A 35 -10.31 7.25 11.56
C ASN A 35 -10.78 6.78 10.17
N GLY A 36 -9.85 6.29 9.37
CA GLY A 36 -10.20 5.63 8.11
C GLY A 36 -11.15 4.46 8.37
N SER A 37 -12.10 4.23 7.47
CA SER A 37 -12.94 3.04 7.52
C SER A 37 -12.19 1.88 6.87
N GLY A 38 -11.90 0.83 7.63
CA GLY A 38 -11.46 -0.45 7.10
C GLY A 38 -12.65 -1.12 6.42
N TYR A 39 -12.56 -1.34 5.11
CA TYR A 39 -13.70 -1.87 4.34
C TYR A 39 -13.57 -3.33 3.97
N ALA A 40 -12.45 -3.96 4.25
CA ALA A 40 -12.20 -5.30 3.77
C ALA A 40 -11.70 -6.21 4.89
N ASN A 41 -12.49 -7.21 5.23
CA ASN A 41 -12.01 -8.33 6.00
C ASN A 41 -10.89 -9.03 5.21
N LEU A 42 -9.70 -9.12 5.80
CA LEU A 42 -8.50 -9.69 5.14
C LEU A 42 -8.66 -11.17 4.80
N ILE A 43 -9.42 -11.93 5.61
CA ILE A 43 -9.70 -13.35 5.36
C ILE A 43 -10.59 -13.47 4.13
N ASN A 44 -11.65 -12.67 4.04
CA ASN A 44 -12.54 -12.66 2.88
C ASN A 44 -11.80 -12.20 1.63
N THR A 45 -10.93 -11.20 1.75
CA THR A 45 -10.07 -10.73 0.65
C THR A 45 -9.15 -11.86 0.16
N LYS A 46 -8.49 -12.56 1.08
CA LYS A 46 -7.66 -13.72 0.74
C LYS A 46 -8.46 -14.82 0.06
N SER A 47 -9.62 -15.18 0.61
CA SER A 47 -10.51 -16.19 0.04
C SER A 47 -10.96 -15.84 -1.36
N PHE A 48 -11.33 -14.58 -1.61
CA PHE A 48 -11.69 -14.10 -2.94
C PHE A 48 -10.53 -14.27 -3.94
N LEU A 49 -9.32 -13.91 -3.57
CA LEU A 49 -8.15 -14.05 -4.44
C LEU A 49 -7.83 -15.52 -4.74
N VAL A 50 -7.96 -16.40 -3.73
CA VAL A 50 -7.78 -17.86 -3.90
C VAL A 50 -8.82 -18.44 -4.84
N ASN A 51 -10.08 -18.09 -4.67
CA ASN A 51 -11.17 -18.55 -5.55
C ASN A 51 -11.02 -18.06 -7.00
N ASN A 52 -10.22 -17.03 -7.23
CA ASN A 52 -9.87 -16.53 -8.56
C ASN A 52 -8.47 -16.97 -9.04
N GLY A 53 -7.95 -18.07 -8.50
CA GLY A 53 -6.78 -18.79 -9.01
C GLY A 53 -5.42 -18.36 -8.44
N ILE A 54 -5.39 -17.49 -7.42
CA ILE A 54 -4.14 -17.17 -6.73
C ILE A 54 -3.87 -18.20 -5.64
N LYS A 55 -2.71 -18.84 -5.66
CA LYS A 55 -2.36 -19.85 -4.67
C LYS A 55 -2.30 -19.26 -3.26
N SER A 56 -2.95 -19.94 -2.30
CA SER A 56 -3.06 -19.47 -0.91
C SER A 56 -1.72 -19.24 -0.23
N GLU A 57 -0.71 -20.06 -0.54
CA GLU A 57 0.62 -19.98 0.04
C GLU A 57 1.41 -18.72 -0.35
N VAL A 58 1.04 -18.06 -1.46
CA VAL A 58 1.70 -16.80 -1.87
C VAL A 58 1.07 -15.58 -1.20
N ILE A 59 -0.11 -15.71 -0.57
CA ILE A 59 -0.85 -14.61 0.04
C ILE A 59 -0.65 -14.61 1.56
N LYS A 60 -0.03 -13.57 2.07
CA LYS A 60 -0.01 -13.24 3.51
C LYS A 60 -0.95 -12.08 3.79
N VAL A 61 -1.58 -12.08 4.95
CA VAL A 61 -2.43 -11.00 5.43
C VAL A 61 -1.87 -10.47 6.76
N CYS A 62 -2.02 -9.19 7.02
CA CYS A 62 -1.55 -8.55 8.25
C CYS A 62 -2.46 -7.39 8.63
N ASN A 63 -3.07 -7.47 9.81
CA ASN A 63 -3.70 -6.33 10.46
C ASN A 63 -2.69 -5.71 11.44
N PRO A 64 -2.17 -4.50 11.18
CA PRO A 64 -1.12 -3.88 12.00
C PRO A 64 -1.60 -3.44 13.39
N GLU A 65 -2.91 -3.40 13.65
CA GLU A 65 -3.47 -3.10 14.98
C GLU A 65 -3.41 -4.31 15.93
N VAL A 66 -3.40 -5.53 15.37
CA VAL A 66 -3.41 -6.76 16.19
C VAL A 66 -2.11 -7.55 16.12
N GLN A 67 -1.27 -7.25 15.13
CA GLN A 67 0.01 -7.95 14.97
C GLN A 67 1.09 -7.05 14.36
N LYS A 68 2.34 -7.30 14.72
CA LYS A 68 3.48 -6.58 14.12
C LYS A 68 3.61 -6.90 12.63
N LEU A 69 3.89 -5.88 11.82
CA LEU A 69 4.17 -6.06 10.39
C LEU A 69 5.33 -7.05 10.21
N PRO A 70 5.17 -8.08 9.39
CA PRO A 70 6.21 -9.07 9.15
C PRO A 70 7.36 -8.46 8.34
N LYS A 71 8.59 -8.94 8.53
CA LYS A 71 9.68 -8.66 7.60
C LYS A 71 9.29 -9.21 6.21
N PHE A 72 9.14 -8.33 5.25
CA PHE A 72 8.67 -8.69 3.91
C PHE A 72 9.34 -7.79 2.87
N LYS A 73 10.44 -8.27 2.29
CA LYS A 73 11.09 -7.57 1.17
C LYS A 73 10.14 -7.49 0.00
N PHE A 74 9.97 -6.28 -0.55
CA PHE A 74 9.08 -6.03 -1.68
C PHE A 74 9.80 -5.33 -2.85
N ASP A 75 9.31 -5.62 -4.05
CA ASP A 75 9.69 -4.93 -5.28
C ASP A 75 8.62 -3.90 -5.69
N LEU A 76 7.38 -4.11 -5.24
CA LEU A 76 6.26 -3.22 -5.51
C LEU A 76 5.39 -3.04 -4.25
N LEU A 77 5.19 -1.79 -3.85
CA LEU A 77 4.21 -1.39 -2.84
C LEU A 77 3.16 -0.52 -3.52
N ILE A 78 1.89 -0.81 -3.25
CA ILE A 78 0.76 -0.01 -3.73
C ILE A 78 -0.15 0.32 -2.55
N SER A 79 -0.47 1.60 -2.40
CA SER A 79 -1.38 2.11 -1.38
C SER A 79 -2.32 3.14 -2.00
N LEU A 80 -3.53 2.71 -2.33
CA LEU A 80 -4.54 3.59 -2.92
C LEU A 80 -5.50 4.06 -1.83
N PHE A 81 -5.67 5.39 -1.71
CA PHE A 81 -6.54 6.05 -0.73
C PHE A 81 -6.26 5.68 0.74
N SER A 82 -5.05 5.19 1.07
CA SER A 82 -4.66 4.87 2.43
C SER A 82 -3.44 5.71 2.86
N MET A 83 -2.22 5.19 2.72
CA MET A 83 -1.00 5.94 3.01
C MET A 83 -0.88 7.20 2.13
N GLY A 84 -0.59 8.34 2.73
CA GLY A 84 -0.55 9.66 2.07
C GLY A 84 -1.92 10.28 1.83
N PHE A 85 -3.00 9.54 2.05
CA PHE A 85 -4.37 10.02 1.86
C PHE A 85 -5.18 10.05 3.17
N HIS A 86 -5.44 8.91 3.80
CA HIS A 86 -6.10 8.81 5.11
C HIS A 86 -5.09 8.77 6.26
N TYR A 87 -3.93 8.19 6.02
CA TYR A 87 -2.85 8.07 6.99
C TYR A 87 -1.60 8.79 6.47
N PRO A 88 -0.83 9.51 7.33
CA PRO A 88 0.41 10.11 6.91
C PRO A 88 1.42 9.03 6.47
N CYS A 89 2.28 9.38 5.52
CA CYS A 89 3.33 8.46 5.05
C CYS A 89 4.29 8.05 6.17
N ASP A 90 4.45 8.88 7.21
CA ASP A 90 5.29 8.58 8.39
C ASP A 90 4.88 7.29 9.09
N SER A 91 3.60 6.92 9.09
CA SER A 91 3.10 5.69 9.74
C SER A 91 3.77 4.41 9.25
N TYR A 92 4.21 4.39 8.00
CA TYR A 92 4.83 3.22 7.37
C TYR A 92 6.25 3.49 6.87
N LEU A 93 6.80 4.68 7.11
CA LEU A 93 8.06 5.13 6.52
C LEU A 93 9.22 4.16 6.80
N ASN A 94 9.46 3.84 8.07
CA ASN A 94 10.56 2.94 8.46
C ASN A 94 10.38 1.56 7.84
N TYR A 95 9.16 1.02 7.89
CA TYR A 95 8.84 -0.27 7.28
C TYR A 95 9.15 -0.29 5.78
N ILE A 96 8.77 0.77 5.06
CA ILE A 96 9.00 0.91 3.62
C ILE A 96 10.51 0.95 3.33
N ILE A 97 11.26 1.77 4.06
CA ILE A 97 12.70 1.93 3.85
C ILE A 97 13.45 0.60 4.11
N GLU A 98 13.15 -0.05 5.23
CA GLU A 98 13.81 -1.29 5.66
C GLU A 98 13.49 -2.50 4.76
N ASN A 99 12.27 -2.55 4.21
CA ASN A 99 11.80 -3.69 3.44
C ASN A 99 11.82 -3.48 1.92
N SER A 100 12.16 -2.29 1.44
CA SER A 100 12.33 -2.05 0.02
C SER A 100 13.61 -2.71 -0.52
N SER A 101 13.50 -3.44 -1.62
CA SER A 101 14.65 -3.92 -2.39
C SER A 101 15.21 -2.82 -3.31
N ASP A 102 16.39 -3.04 -3.88
CA ASP A 102 16.92 -2.18 -4.94
C ASP A 102 15.96 -2.19 -6.14
N LYS A 103 15.71 -1.00 -6.69
CA LYS A 103 14.74 -0.76 -7.78
C LYS A 103 13.27 -0.98 -7.39
N SER A 104 12.95 -1.18 -6.11
CA SER A 104 11.57 -1.26 -5.68
C SER A 104 10.79 -0.01 -6.06
N LYS A 105 9.52 -0.21 -6.38
CA LYS A 105 8.58 0.85 -6.73
C LYS A 105 7.54 1.02 -5.63
N VAL A 106 7.28 2.27 -5.26
CA VAL A 106 6.19 2.66 -4.36
C VAL A 106 5.19 3.50 -5.15
N ILE A 107 3.93 3.10 -5.14
CA ILE A 107 2.82 3.82 -5.76
C ILE A 107 1.79 4.13 -4.67
N TYR A 108 1.41 5.38 -4.51
CA TYR A 108 0.40 5.77 -3.53
C TYR A 108 -0.32 7.06 -3.93
N ASP A 109 -1.46 7.27 -3.29
CA ASP A 109 -2.26 8.48 -3.47
C ASP A 109 -1.91 9.48 -2.37
N LYS A 110 -1.48 10.69 -2.76
CA LYS A 110 -1.20 11.78 -1.84
C LYS A 110 -2.32 12.82 -1.89
N ARG A 111 -2.83 13.20 -0.74
CA ARG A 111 -3.78 14.30 -0.63
C ARG A 111 -3.11 15.62 -0.99
N LYS A 112 -3.76 16.41 -1.85
CA LYS A 112 -3.29 17.77 -2.18
C LYS A 112 -3.41 18.68 -0.96
N ASN A 113 -2.56 19.70 -0.91
CA ASN A 113 -2.60 20.77 0.09
C ASN A 113 -2.43 20.31 1.55
N ILE A 114 -1.94 19.10 1.78
CA ILE A 114 -1.55 18.62 3.11
C ILE A 114 -0.04 18.42 3.14
N LYS A 115 0.60 19.06 4.13
CA LYS A 115 2.01 18.80 4.41
C LYS A 115 2.14 17.41 5.00
N ASP A 116 3.01 16.59 4.41
CA ASP A 116 3.28 15.22 4.84
C ASP A 116 4.80 15.02 4.87
N THR A 117 5.35 15.08 6.06
CA THR A 117 6.80 14.95 6.30
C THR A 117 7.32 13.58 5.89
N GLY A 118 6.50 12.54 6.03
CA GLY A 118 6.84 11.19 5.56
C GLY A 118 6.96 11.12 4.03
N HIS A 119 6.12 11.88 3.31
CA HIS A 119 6.26 12.03 1.86
C HIS A 119 7.62 12.65 1.49
N GLU A 120 8.03 13.73 2.16
CA GLU A 120 9.31 14.38 1.92
C GLU A 120 10.48 13.42 2.19
N LYS A 121 10.44 12.66 3.28
CA LYS A 121 11.45 11.64 3.61
C LYS A 121 11.49 10.48 2.60
N LEU A 122 10.33 10.04 2.09
CA LEU A 122 10.27 9.04 1.00
C LEU A 122 10.97 9.55 -0.26
N GLN A 123 10.81 10.83 -0.60
CA GLN A 123 11.47 11.46 -1.74
C GLN A 123 13.00 11.48 -1.61
N MET A 124 13.54 11.51 -0.42
CA MET A 124 15.00 11.42 -0.20
C MET A 124 15.53 10.01 -0.50
N THR A 125 14.73 8.97 -0.23
CA THR A 125 15.12 7.57 -0.42
C THR A 125 14.79 7.06 -1.83
N PHE A 126 13.64 7.47 -2.38
CA PHE A 126 13.14 7.06 -3.68
C PHE A 126 13.27 8.21 -4.67
N LYS A 127 14.03 8.03 -5.74
CA LYS A 127 14.42 9.12 -6.65
C LYS A 127 13.38 9.32 -7.76
N LYS A 128 13.33 8.54 -8.74
CA LYS A 128 12.51 8.72 -9.96
C LYS A 128 11.02 8.93 -9.69
N ILE A 129 10.67 10.15 -9.29
CA ILE A 129 9.31 10.51 -8.89
C ILE A 129 8.50 10.86 -10.14
N LYS A 130 7.36 10.22 -10.30
CA LYS A 130 6.42 10.47 -11.39
C LYS A 130 5.00 10.63 -10.84
N LYS A 131 4.35 11.71 -11.25
CA LYS A 131 2.92 11.91 -11.00
C LYS A 131 2.13 11.18 -12.09
N LEU A 132 1.32 10.20 -11.68
CA LEU A 132 0.58 9.32 -12.59
C LEU A 132 -0.83 9.85 -12.92
N SER A 133 -1.40 10.71 -12.09
CA SER A 133 -2.71 11.29 -12.32
C SER A 133 -2.81 12.73 -11.79
N LYS A 134 -3.73 13.52 -12.40
CA LYS A 134 -4.02 14.91 -12.02
C LYS A 134 -5.42 15.07 -11.41
N LEU A 135 -6.01 14.03 -10.84
CA LEU A 135 -7.33 14.06 -10.23
C LEU A 135 -7.37 14.94 -8.96
N LYS A 136 -8.42 14.82 -8.15
CA LYS A 136 -8.54 15.52 -6.84
C LYS A 136 -7.40 15.21 -5.85
N HIS A 137 -6.65 14.15 -6.09
CA HIS A 137 -5.44 13.74 -5.38
C HIS A 137 -4.31 13.47 -6.37
N ASP A 138 -3.08 13.42 -5.88
CA ASP A 138 -1.91 13.10 -6.68
C ASP A 138 -1.58 11.63 -6.52
N ARG A 139 -1.68 10.83 -7.59
CA ARG A 139 -1.12 9.49 -7.62
C ARG A 139 0.36 9.58 -7.96
N ILE A 140 1.19 9.14 -7.04
CA ILE A 140 2.64 9.28 -7.11
C ILE A 140 3.26 7.89 -7.27
N SER A 141 4.24 7.79 -8.16
CA SER A 141 5.12 6.63 -8.30
C SER A 141 6.55 7.06 -8.02
N MET A 142 7.23 6.33 -7.18
CA MET A 142 8.65 6.53 -6.85
C MET A 142 9.43 5.23 -7.04
N ILE A 143 10.68 5.30 -7.45
CA ILE A 143 11.57 4.14 -7.62
C ILE A 143 12.81 4.34 -6.78
N LYS A 144 13.19 3.32 -6.00
CA LYS A 144 14.45 3.28 -5.25
C LYS A 144 15.59 3.03 -6.24
N GLU A 145 16.56 3.91 -6.26
CA GLU A 145 17.79 3.68 -7.05
C GLU A 145 18.77 2.85 -6.23
N LYS A 146 19.62 2.06 -6.91
CA LYS A 146 20.76 1.42 -6.25
C LYS A 146 21.65 2.49 -5.64
N ASN A 147 22.01 2.34 -4.39
CA ASN A 147 23.13 3.07 -3.84
C ASN A 147 24.38 2.67 -4.65
N LYS A 148 25.01 3.65 -5.30
CA LYS A 148 26.30 3.46 -5.95
C LYS A 148 27.36 3.18 -4.92
#